data_cf7801d91d7e232322fc1a8c2c62a51a
#
_entry.id   cf7801d91d7e232322fc1a8c2c62a51a
#
_cell.length_a   1.000
_cell.length_b   1.000
_cell.length_c   1.000
_cell.angle_alpha   90.00
_cell.angle_beta   90.00
_cell.angle_gamma   90.00
#
_symmetry.space_group_name_H-M   'P 1'
#
loop_
_entity.id
_entity.type
_entity.pdbx_description
1 polymer ?
#
loop_
_entity_poly.entity_id
_entity_poly.type
_entity_poly.pdbx_seq_one_letter_code
_entity_poly.pdbx_strand_id
1 'polypeptide(L)'
;MKFRAKITNKGFIELFIQVSGTIAKLAKVCVLRVCQDKLCFGPTGPRATREARLWCKVMRGASFYQFNMEGVSEELNEIYLELISEHLYRAVRSAGNAASLKIQLTNKRRPCLTVAVELASRTGHTHVMVHDLPVRVLPRRWWKEYPEPSIQVSDVSVYLPALKTLKSIVERMANMGDNVLVEANLNGKMNLSIETDVVSIKSYFKNLGNPLKSAHSVPQDRDPESMVQVRVENRKLLQFFEGQQINPTTALCNILSNTLLHLVLVHEDVSLQYFIPAL
;
A
#
# COMPACT_ATOMS: atom_id res chain seq x y z
N MET A 1 -10.87 -3.24 24.32
CA MET A 1 -9.96 -3.30 23.14
C MET A 1 -8.53 -3.34 23.62
N LYS A 2 -7.76 -4.34 23.20
CA LYS A 2 -6.33 -4.49 23.50
C LYS A 2 -5.61 -4.87 22.22
N PHE A 3 -4.44 -4.31 21.99
CA PHE A 3 -3.58 -4.69 20.87
C PHE A 3 -2.12 -4.64 21.31
N ARG A 4 -1.39 -5.69 21.01
CA ARG A 4 0.04 -5.80 21.26
C ARG A 4 0.68 -6.71 20.23
N ALA A 5 1.66 -6.19 19.51
CA ALA A 5 2.48 -6.93 18.56
C ALA A 5 3.96 -6.73 18.86
N LYS A 6 4.77 -7.77 18.67
CA LYS A 6 6.24 -7.72 18.78
C LYS A 6 6.85 -8.37 17.55
N ILE A 7 7.81 -7.67 16.94
CA ILE A 7 8.59 -8.13 15.79
C ILE A 7 10.05 -8.23 16.24
N THR A 8 10.69 -9.36 15.95
CA THR A 8 12.10 -9.63 16.29
C THR A 8 12.93 -9.98 15.05
N ASN A 9 12.27 -10.34 13.95
CA ASN A 9 12.92 -10.61 12.67
C ASN A 9 13.40 -9.28 12.05
N LYS A 10 14.72 -9.14 11.88
CA LYS A 10 15.33 -7.91 11.36
C LYS A 10 14.86 -7.57 9.94
N GLY A 11 14.77 -8.55 9.05
CA GLY A 11 14.30 -8.35 7.68
C GLY A 11 12.86 -7.83 7.66
N PHE A 12 12.01 -8.36 8.55
CA PHE A 12 10.64 -7.89 8.65
C PHE A 12 10.51 -6.51 9.34
N ILE A 13 11.42 -6.18 10.29
CA ILE A 13 11.49 -4.82 10.84
C ILE A 13 11.82 -3.82 9.71
N GLU A 14 12.82 -4.13 8.87
CA GLU A 14 13.17 -3.29 7.72
C GLU A 14 12.00 -3.15 6.72
N LEU A 15 11.33 -4.26 6.41
CA LEU A 15 10.14 -4.24 5.56
C LEU A 15 9.01 -3.39 6.18
N PHE A 16 8.79 -3.49 7.49
CA PHE A 16 7.77 -2.69 8.17
C PHE A 16 8.11 -1.19 8.18
N ILE A 17 9.40 -0.83 8.25
CA ILE A 17 9.88 0.55 8.07
C ILE A 17 9.57 1.04 6.65
N GLN A 18 9.87 0.24 5.62
CA GLN A 18 9.59 0.57 4.21
C GLN A 18 8.08 0.73 3.97
N VAL A 19 7.27 -0.17 4.50
CA VAL A 19 5.79 -0.09 4.45
C VAL A 19 5.30 1.20 5.08
N SER A 20 5.74 1.48 6.30
CA SER A 20 5.34 2.70 7.03
C SER A 20 5.77 3.97 6.29
N GLY A 21 6.97 3.97 5.70
CA GLY A 21 7.47 5.07 4.88
C GLY A 21 6.66 5.27 3.61
N THR A 22 6.28 4.19 2.94
CA THR A 22 5.41 4.22 1.76
C THR A 22 4.04 4.78 2.10
N ILE A 23 3.42 4.31 3.18
CA ILE A 23 2.13 4.83 3.64
C ILE A 23 2.22 6.33 3.96
N ALA A 24 3.29 6.76 4.64
CA ALA A 24 3.50 8.18 4.99
C ALA A 24 3.65 9.09 3.75
N LYS A 25 4.22 8.58 2.67
CA LYS A 25 4.38 9.31 1.40
C LYS A 25 3.09 9.37 0.59
N LEU A 26 2.29 8.32 0.63
CA LEU A 26 1.09 8.17 -0.20
C LEU A 26 -0.20 8.64 0.50
N ALA A 27 -0.23 8.65 1.84
CA ALA A 27 -1.41 9.04 2.62
C ALA A 27 -1.01 9.82 3.87
N LYS A 28 -1.44 11.07 3.98
CA LYS A 28 -1.16 11.92 5.15
C LYS A 28 -1.78 11.36 6.44
N VAL A 29 -3.01 10.88 6.34
CA VAL A 29 -3.75 10.24 7.42
C VAL A 29 -4.25 8.90 6.90
N CYS A 30 -4.18 7.87 7.72
CA CYS A 30 -4.70 6.55 7.38
C CYS A 30 -5.49 5.94 8.54
N VAL A 31 -6.30 4.94 8.23
CA VAL A 31 -6.97 4.11 9.20
C VAL A 31 -6.24 2.77 9.30
N LEU A 32 -5.70 2.48 10.47
CA LEU A 32 -5.19 1.17 10.83
C LEU A 32 -6.32 0.30 11.38
N ARG A 33 -6.69 -0.72 10.64
CA ARG A 33 -7.58 -1.78 11.07
C ARG A 33 -6.74 -2.95 11.58
N VAL A 34 -6.89 -3.30 12.85
CA VAL A 34 -6.24 -4.44 13.47
C VAL A 34 -7.23 -5.60 13.49
N CYS A 35 -6.88 -6.71 12.85
CA CYS A 35 -7.61 -7.97 12.82
C CYS A 35 -6.80 -9.05 13.55
N GLN A 36 -7.38 -10.24 13.76
CA GLN A 36 -6.68 -11.36 14.41
C GLN A 36 -5.48 -11.88 13.61
N ASP A 37 -5.57 -11.78 12.28
CA ASP A 37 -4.64 -12.36 11.31
C ASP A 37 -3.82 -11.31 10.54
N LYS A 38 -4.13 -10.02 10.65
CA LYS A 38 -3.51 -8.98 9.83
C LYS A 38 -3.64 -7.57 10.41
N LEU A 39 -2.75 -6.69 9.93
CA LEU A 39 -2.87 -5.24 10.01
C LEU A 39 -3.25 -4.71 8.62
N CYS A 40 -4.28 -3.86 8.54
CA CYS A 40 -4.67 -3.20 7.30
C CYS A 40 -4.58 -1.69 7.46
N PHE A 41 -3.85 -1.04 6.57
CA PHE A 41 -3.80 0.41 6.46
C PHE A 41 -4.66 0.82 5.26
N GLY A 42 -5.67 1.63 5.49
CA GLY A 42 -6.60 2.06 4.46
C GLY A 42 -6.83 3.57 4.45
N PRO A 43 -7.56 4.07 3.45
CA PRO A 43 -7.85 5.49 3.31
C PRO A 43 -8.81 5.97 4.39
N THR A 44 -8.78 7.28 4.69
CA THR A 44 -9.77 7.98 5.48
C THR A 44 -10.88 8.51 4.58
N GLY A 45 -12.14 8.29 4.96
CA GLY A 45 -13.28 8.86 4.27
C GLY A 45 -13.99 7.95 3.25
N PRO A 46 -15.12 8.40 2.70
CA PRO A 46 -16.01 7.58 1.87
C PRO A 46 -15.40 7.19 0.53
N ARG A 47 -15.89 6.08 -0.05
CA ARG A 47 -15.40 5.50 -1.32
C ARG A 47 -15.50 6.41 -2.56
N ALA A 48 -16.28 7.47 -2.52
CA ALA A 48 -16.69 8.28 -3.67
C ALA A 48 -15.75 9.46 -3.99
N THR A 49 -14.48 9.44 -3.64
CA THR A 49 -13.55 10.51 -3.99
C THR A 49 -12.82 10.20 -5.30
N ARG A 50 -12.57 11.24 -6.11
CA ARG A 50 -11.69 11.18 -7.29
C ARG A 50 -10.20 11.11 -6.94
N GLU A 51 -9.88 10.91 -5.67
CA GLU A 51 -8.50 10.84 -5.19
C GLU A 51 -7.95 9.43 -5.31
N ALA A 52 -6.63 9.33 -5.47
CA ALA A 52 -5.95 8.06 -5.40
C ALA A 52 -6.02 7.48 -3.97
N ARG A 53 -6.11 6.16 -3.86
CA ARG A 53 -6.29 5.46 -2.58
C ARG A 53 -5.27 4.38 -2.38
N LEU A 54 -4.71 4.36 -1.19
CA LEU A 54 -3.79 3.34 -0.72
C LEU A 54 -4.55 2.31 0.14
N TRP A 55 -4.24 1.05 -0.08
CA TRP A 55 -4.61 -0.05 0.80
C TRP A 55 -3.42 -0.97 0.99
N CYS A 56 -2.98 -1.16 2.24
CA CYS A 56 -1.84 -2.01 2.54
C CYS A 56 -2.23 -3.05 3.60
N LYS A 57 -1.94 -4.31 3.33
CA LYS A 57 -2.13 -5.43 4.25
C LYS A 57 -0.77 -5.95 4.68
N VAL A 58 -0.63 -6.18 5.97
CA VAL A 58 0.51 -6.87 6.59
C VAL A 58 -0.05 -8.08 7.31
N MET A 59 0.20 -9.27 6.77
CA MET A 59 -0.29 -10.53 7.34
C MET A 59 0.47 -10.84 8.62
N ARG A 60 -0.21 -11.47 9.58
CA ARG A 60 0.40 -11.87 10.84
C ARG A 60 1.58 -12.82 10.63
N GLY A 61 1.45 -13.82 9.78
CA GLY A 61 2.51 -14.77 9.39
C GLY A 61 3.45 -15.21 10.53
N ALA A 62 4.59 -15.78 10.17
CA ALA A 62 5.67 -16.13 11.11
C ALA A 62 6.52 -14.91 11.53
N SER A 63 6.31 -13.76 10.91
CA SER A 63 7.11 -12.54 11.09
C SER A 63 6.87 -11.82 12.41
N PHE A 64 5.69 -12.03 13.03
CA PHE A 64 5.40 -11.51 14.36
C PHE A 64 5.74 -12.54 15.44
N TYR A 65 6.68 -12.21 16.31
CA TYR A 65 6.98 -13.01 17.50
C TYR A 65 5.79 -13.10 18.47
N GLN A 66 5.05 -11.99 18.61
CA GLN A 66 3.85 -11.90 19.40
C GLN A 66 2.82 -11.04 18.66
N PHE A 67 1.56 -11.49 18.64
CA PHE A 67 0.45 -10.74 18.09
C PHE A 67 -0.82 -11.07 18.86
N ASN A 68 -1.21 -10.19 19.76
CA ASN A 68 -2.39 -10.35 20.60
C ASN A 68 -3.31 -9.15 20.36
N MET A 69 -4.56 -9.45 20.06
CA MET A 69 -5.58 -8.41 19.94
C MET A 69 -6.90 -8.89 20.53
N GLU A 70 -7.64 -7.95 21.09
CA GLU A 70 -8.95 -8.13 21.66
C GLU A 70 -9.81 -6.91 21.24
N GLY A 71 -10.77 -7.15 20.39
CA GLY A 71 -11.66 -6.12 19.84
C GLY A 71 -12.73 -5.67 20.83
N VAL A 72 -13.89 -5.29 20.31
CA VAL A 72 -15.02 -4.84 21.11
C VAL A 72 -15.78 -6.03 21.73
N SER A 73 -15.93 -7.12 20.97
CA SER A 73 -16.54 -8.38 21.37
C SER A 73 -15.97 -9.53 20.53
N GLU A 74 -16.29 -10.78 20.86
CA GLU A 74 -15.89 -11.96 20.08
C GLU A 74 -16.39 -11.90 18.63
N GLU A 75 -17.63 -11.44 18.42
CA GLU A 75 -18.22 -11.28 17.10
C GLU A 75 -17.65 -10.07 16.32
N LEU A 76 -17.12 -9.08 17.05
CA LEU A 76 -16.59 -7.83 16.51
C LEU A 76 -15.15 -7.65 16.97
N ASN A 77 -14.34 -8.64 16.68
CA ASN A 77 -12.96 -8.71 17.11
C ASN A 77 -12.03 -7.95 16.16
N GLU A 78 -12.26 -6.64 16.05
CA GLU A 78 -11.48 -5.70 15.26
C GLU A 78 -11.27 -4.39 16.02
N ILE A 79 -10.24 -3.65 15.65
CA ILE A 79 -9.92 -2.31 16.19
C ILE A 79 -9.63 -1.39 15.01
N TYR A 80 -10.24 -0.22 14.98
CA TYR A 80 -10.02 0.80 13.95
C TYR A 80 -9.42 2.05 14.60
N LEU A 81 -8.23 2.41 14.13
CA LEU A 81 -7.45 3.55 14.64
C LEU A 81 -7.13 4.50 13.48
N GLU A 82 -7.57 5.73 13.57
CA GLU A 82 -7.12 6.78 12.66
C GLU A 82 -5.85 7.42 13.21
N LEU A 83 -4.84 7.57 12.37
CA LEU A 83 -3.54 8.10 12.74
C LEU A 83 -2.89 8.91 11.61
N ILE A 84 -1.96 9.78 11.98
CA ILE A 84 -1.10 10.51 11.04
C ILE A 84 0.04 9.57 10.64
N SER A 85 0.11 9.23 9.35
CA SER A 85 1.03 8.24 8.82
C SER A 85 2.51 8.59 9.06
N GLU A 86 2.85 9.86 8.94
CA GLU A 86 4.21 10.36 9.19
C GLU A 86 4.67 10.11 10.64
N HIS A 87 3.75 10.19 11.62
CA HIS A 87 4.08 9.91 13.02
C HIS A 87 4.46 8.44 13.22
N LEU A 88 3.72 7.52 12.59
CA LEU A 88 4.05 6.10 12.62
C LEU A 88 5.42 5.85 11.98
N TYR A 89 5.65 6.40 10.79
CA TYR A 89 6.92 6.24 10.09
C TYR A 89 8.11 6.75 10.91
N ARG A 90 8.02 7.94 11.50
CA ARG A 90 9.09 8.51 12.34
C ARG A 90 9.41 7.63 13.54
N ALA A 91 8.39 7.06 14.19
CA ALA A 91 8.60 6.17 15.32
C ALA A 91 9.25 4.85 14.90
N VAL A 92 8.75 4.24 13.83
CA VAL A 92 9.24 2.95 13.32
C VAL A 92 10.62 3.07 12.67
N ARG A 93 10.94 4.18 12.02
CA ARG A 93 12.23 4.42 11.36
C ARG A 93 13.42 4.29 12.30
N SER A 94 13.23 4.58 13.59
CA SER A 94 14.28 4.44 14.61
C SER A 94 14.66 2.96 14.87
N ALA A 95 13.89 2.00 14.33
CA ALA A 95 14.11 0.57 14.53
C ALA A 95 15.07 -0.09 13.52
N GLY A 96 15.74 0.65 12.64
CA GLY A 96 16.57 0.08 11.57
C GLY A 96 17.68 -0.89 12.05
N ASN A 97 18.18 -0.75 13.28
CA ASN A 97 19.13 -1.68 13.91
C ASN A 97 18.60 -2.28 15.20
N ALA A 98 17.29 -2.35 15.36
CA ALA A 98 16.69 -2.82 16.59
C ALA A 98 16.78 -4.34 16.75
N ALA A 99 16.87 -4.79 18.00
CA ALA A 99 16.70 -6.18 18.40
C ALA A 99 15.21 -6.56 18.38
N SER A 100 14.32 -5.61 18.72
CA SER A 100 12.88 -5.79 18.60
C SER A 100 12.13 -4.49 18.41
N LEU A 101 10.98 -4.59 17.75
CA LEU A 101 9.99 -3.54 17.59
C LEU A 101 8.68 -4.01 18.22
N LYS A 102 8.16 -3.25 19.17
CA LYS A 102 6.90 -3.54 19.82
C LYS A 102 5.90 -2.43 19.57
N ILE A 103 4.69 -2.80 19.18
CA ILE A 103 3.59 -1.88 18.92
C ILE A 103 2.41 -2.29 19.81
N GLN A 104 1.85 -1.35 20.55
CA GLN A 104 0.72 -1.65 21.44
C GLN A 104 -0.25 -0.47 21.54
N LEU A 105 -1.52 -0.78 21.67
CA LEU A 105 -2.54 0.21 22.01
C LEU A 105 -2.50 0.49 23.51
N THR A 106 -2.31 1.75 23.87
CA THR A 106 -2.26 2.20 25.27
C THR A 106 -3.24 3.34 25.48
N ASN A 107 -3.68 3.52 26.70
CA ASN A 107 -4.50 4.67 27.09
C ASN A 107 -3.82 5.37 28.27
N LYS A 108 -3.17 6.50 27.97
CA LYS A 108 -2.56 7.37 29.00
C LYS A 108 -3.55 8.52 29.32
N ARG A 109 -3.30 9.73 28.84
CA ARG A 109 -4.27 10.83 28.88
C ARG A 109 -5.27 10.77 27.72
N ARG A 110 -4.90 10.08 26.64
CA ARG A 110 -5.66 9.84 25.42
C ARG A 110 -5.22 8.50 24.80
N PRO A 111 -6.02 7.90 23.91
CA PRO A 111 -5.61 6.72 23.19
C PRO A 111 -4.33 6.98 22.39
N CYS A 112 -3.34 6.08 22.53
CA CYS A 112 -2.06 6.15 21.84
C CYS A 112 -1.69 4.78 21.27
N LEU A 113 -1.05 4.79 20.11
CA LEU A 113 -0.29 3.66 19.62
C LEU A 113 1.15 3.85 20.13
N THR A 114 1.55 3.06 21.11
CA THR A 114 2.89 3.10 21.68
C THR A 114 3.80 2.20 20.87
N VAL A 115 4.88 2.77 20.33
CA VAL A 115 5.92 2.07 19.59
C VAL A 115 7.19 2.06 20.46
N ALA A 116 7.63 0.87 20.87
CA ALA A 116 8.86 0.68 21.65
C ALA A 116 9.91 -0.04 20.79
N VAL A 117 11.07 0.58 20.66
CA VAL A 117 12.21 0.10 19.88
C VAL A 117 13.32 -0.28 20.84
N GLU A 118 13.67 -1.57 20.86
CA GLU A 118 14.72 -2.14 21.70
C GLU A 118 16.01 -2.25 20.88
N LEU A 119 17.01 -1.46 21.24
CA LEU A 119 18.32 -1.45 20.60
C LEU A 119 19.28 -2.32 21.39
N ALA A 120 19.97 -3.25 20.72
CA ALA A 120 21.03 -4.04 21.33
C ALA A 120 22.30 -3.17 21.48
N SER A 121 22.82 -3.04 22.68
CA SER A 121 24.11 -2.43 22.92
C SER A 121 25.23 -3.46 22.85
N ARG A 122 26.39 -3.07 22.33
CA ARG A 122 27.61 -3.88 22.34
C ARG A 122 28.15 -4.11 23.77
N THR A 123 27.73 -3.29 24.72
CA THR A 123 28.17 -3.32 26.13
C THR A 123 27.21 -4.13 27.02
N GLY A 124 26.22 -4.84 26.45
CA GLY A 124 25.25 -5.66 27.19
C GLY A 124 24.08 -4.86 27.81
N HIS A 125 24.07 -3.55 27.72
CA HIS A 125 22.94 -2.74 28.17
C HIS A 125 21.89 -2.62 27.08
N THR A 126 20.63 -2.85 27.40
CA THR A 126 19.50 -2.68 26.48
C THR A 126 19.02 -1.23 26.55
N HIS A 127 18.94 -0.56 25.41
CA HIS A 127 18.35 0.76 25.31
C HIS A 127 16.98 0.67 24.63
N VAL A 128 15.96 1.20 25.30
CA VAL A 128 14.59 1.18 24.78
C VAL A 128 14.14 2.61 24.51
N MET A 129 13.78 2.90 23.26
CA MET A 129 13.11 4.15 22.87
C MET A 129 11.62 3.91 22.77
N VAL A 130 10.84 4.80 23.37
CA VAL A 130 9.38 4.70 23.40
C VAL A 130 8.77 5.94 22.76
N HIS A 131 7.89 5.72 21.75
CA HIS A 131 7.14 6.75 21.07
C HIS A 131 5.66 6.54 21.32
N ASP A 132 4.97 7.55 21.84
CA ASP A 132 3.51 7.52 22.00
C ASP A 132 2.86 8.33 20.88
N LEU A 133 2.20 7.64 19.96
CA LEU A 133 1.52 8.26 18.83
C LEU A 133 0.04 8.44 19.17
N PRO A 134 -0.45 9.68 19.25
CA PRO A 134 -1.87 9.91 19.44
C PRO A 134 -2.68 9.29 18.29
N VAL A 135 -3.72 8.55 18.63
CA VAL A 135 -4.64 7.95 17.65
C VAL A 135 -6.08 8.26 18.03
N ARG A 136 -6.95 8.26 17.03
CA ARG A 136 -8.39 8.33 17.23
C ARG A 136 -9.00 6.94 17.06
N VAL A 137 -9.57 6.40 18.13
CA VAL A 137 -10.31 5.14 18.06
C VAL A 137 -11.63 5.40 17.36
N LEU A 138 -11.88 4.73 16.24
CA LEU A 138 -13.11 4.92 15.49
C LEU A 138 -14.26 4.11 16.11
N PRO A 139 -15.41 4.73 16.39
CA PRO A 139 -16.55 4.04 16.93
C PRO A 139 -17.16 3.08 15.91
N ARG A 140 -17.74 1.98 16.38
CA ARG A 140 -18.33 0.91 15.56
C ARG A 140 -19.28 1.40 14.45
N ARG A 141 -20.08 2.43 14.74
CA ARG A 141 -21.01 3.00 13.75
C ARG A 141 -20.35 3.46 12.45
N TRP A 142 -19.05 3.77 12.48
CA TRP A 142 -18.29 4.24 11.33
C TRP A 142 -17.53 3.11 10.59
N TRP A 143 -17.40 1.92 11.16
CA TRP A 143 -16.61 0.83 10.55
C TRP A 143 -17.07 0.46 9.14
N LYS A 144 -18.38 0.58 8.87
CA LYS A 144 -18.96 0.34 7.55
C LYS A 144 -18.46 1.31 6.47
N GLU A 145 -17.92 2.46 6.87
CA GLU A 145 -17.36 3.46 5.97
C GLU A 145 -15.95 3.11 5.49
N TYR A 146 -15.30 2.13 6.14
CA TYR A 146 -13.94 1.68 5.87
C TYR A 146 -13.88 0.22 5.39
N PRO A 147 -14.67 -0.17 4.39
CA PRO A 147 -14.65 -1.54 3.91
C PRO A 147 -13.35 -1.82 3.14
N GLU A 148 -12.91 -3.06 3.19
CA GLU A 148 -11.83 -3.56 2.34
C GLU A 148 -12.21 -3.38 0.86
N PRO A 149 -11.27 -2.95 -0.01
CA PRO A 149 -11.60 -2.78 -1.42
C PRO A 149 -12.00 -4.12 -2.02
N SER A 150 -13.16 -4.15 -2.65
CA SER A 150 -13.53 -5.27 -3.51
C SER A 150 -12.64 -5.25 -4.73
N ILE A 151 -11.92 -6.32 -4.98
CA ILE A 151 -11.12 -6.49 -6.19
C ILE A 151 -12.12 -6.68 -7.33
N GLN A 152 -12.32 -5.64 -8.13
CA GLN A 152 -13.06 -5.77 -9.39
C GLN A 152 -12.20 -6.58 -10.36
N VAL A 153 -12.85 -7.42 -11.16
CA VAL A 153 -12.16 -8.15 -12.22
C VAL A 153 -11.61 -7.13 -13.20
N SER A 154 -10.30 -7.10 -13.35
CA SER A 154 -9.63 -6.21 -14.31
C SER A 154 -9.83 -6.72 -15.75
N ASP A 155 -9.95 -5.79 -16.69
CA ASP A 155 -9.97 -6.13 -18.10
C ASP A 155 -8.64 -6.72 -18.58
N VAL A 156 -7.54 -6.12 -18.12
CA VAL A 156 -6.18 -6.57 -18.39
C VAL A 156 -5.32 -6.44 -17.13
N SER A 157 -4.45 -7.43 -16.92
CA SER A 157 -3.41 -7.42 -15.89
C SER A 157 -2.08 -7.75 -16.51
N VAL A 158 -1.04 -6.97 -16.21
CA VAL A 158 0.33 -7.20 -16.66
C VAL A 158 1.30 -7.06 -15.49
N TYR A 159 2.41 -7.81 -15.53
CA TYR A 159 3.53 -7.57 -14.63
C TYR A 159 4.19 -6.24 -14.99
N LEU A 160 4.51 -5.45 -13.98
CA LEU A 160 5.21 -4.18 -14.21
C LEU A 160 6.69 -4.43 -14.55
N PRO A 161 7.29 -3.64 -15.44
CA PRO A 161 8.73 -3.58 -15.60
C PRO A 161 9.39 -3.00 -14.34
N ALA A 162 10.72 -2.93 -14.32
CA ALA A 162 11.46 -2.40 -13.18
C ALA A 162 10.91 -1.04 -12.72
N LEU A 163 10.51 -0.93 -11.45
CA LEU A 163 9.85 0.26 -10.90
C LEU A 163 10.72 1.52 -11.02
N LYS A 164 12.06 1.37 -10.95
CA LYS A 164 13.00 2.48 -11.17
C LYS A 164 12.92 3.04 -12.59
N THR A 165 12.77 2.17 -13.58
CA THR A 165 12.60 2.58 -15.00
C THR A 165 11.29 3.31 -15.18
N LEU A 166 10.19 2.76 -14.64
CA LEU A 166 8.87 3.40 -14.69
C LEU A 166 8.88 4.77 -14.01
N LYS A 167 9.50 4.87 -12.83
CA LYS A 167 9.65 6.16 -12.13
C LYS A 167 10.30 7.20 -13.03
N SER A 168 11.45 6.86 -13.63
CA SER A 168 12.19 7.80 -14.50
C SER A 168 11.37 8.24 -15.73
N ILE A 169 10.60 7.33 -16.31
CA ILE A 169 9.75 7.63 -17.47
C ILE A 169 8.58 8.54 -17.06
N VAL A 170 7.86 8.17 -15.99
CA VAL A 170 6.72 8.92 -15.50
C VAL A 170 7.13 10.31 -15.00
N GLU A 171 8.30 10.44 -14.37
CA GLU A 171 8.87 11.72 -13.96
C GLU A 171 9.11 12.67 -15.16
N ARG A 172 9.70 12.14 -16.25
CA ARG A 172 9.88 12.92 -17.47
C ARG A 172 8.55 13.30 -18.11
N MET A 173 7.58 12.38 -18.12
CA MET A 173 6.24 12.63 -18.63
C MET A 173 5.49 13.68 -17.81
N ALA A 174 5.67 13.70 -16.48
CA ALA A 174 5.03 14.65 -15.58
C ALA A 174 5.48 16.11 -15.83
N ASN A 175 6.67 16.30 -16.38
CA ASN A 175 7.16 17.63 -16.78
C ASN A 175 6.57 18.13 -18.10
N MET A 176 5.84 17.29 -18.82
CA MET A 176 5.33 17.59 -20.17
C MET A 176 3.81 17.63 -20.27
N GLY A 177 3.12 16.98 -19.33
CA GLY A 177 1.66 16.96 -19.34
C GLY A 177 1.05 16.39 -18.06
N ASP A 178 -0.15 16.85 -17.77
CA ASP A 178 -0.86 16.51 -16.53
C ASP A 178 -1.45 15.10 -16.53
N ASN A 179 -1.70 14.55 -17.73
CA ASN A 179 -2.42 13.30 -17.91
C ASN A 179 -1.59 12.30 -18.68
N VAL A 180 -1.57 11.06 -18.23
CA VAL A 180 -0.93 9.94 -18.90
C VAL A 180 -1.97 8.89 -19.30
N LEU A 181 -1.85 8.38 -20.53
CA LEU A 181 -2.61 7.24 -21.01
C LEU A 181 -1.79 5.99 -20.75
N VAL A 182 -2.37 5.06 -20.00
CA VAL A 182 -1.81 3.73 -19.71
C VAL A 182 -2.59 2.71 -20.51
N GLU A 183 -1.91 1.95 -21.34
CA GLU A 183 -2.48 0.92 -22.20
C GLU A 183 -1.77 -0.42 -21.95
N ALA A 184 -2.50 -1.51 -21.95
CA ALA A 184 -1.94 -2.85 -21.90
C ALA A 184 -2.84 -3.87 -22.61
N ASN A 185 -2.27 -5.04 -22.95
CA ASN A 185 -3.02 -6.12 -23.56
C ASN A 185 -2.73 -7.47 -22.88
N LEU A 186 -3.44 -8.50 -23.32
CA LEU A 186 -3.29 -9.87 -22.81
C LEU A 186 -2.04 -10.59 -23.36
N ASN A 187 -1.26 -9.92 -24.20
CA ASN A 187 -0.02 -10.44 -24.81
C ASN A 187 1.25 -9.79 -24.23
N GLY A 188 1.18 -9.28 -22.97
CA GLY A 188 2.30 -8.72 -22.24
C GLY A 188 2.88 -7.42 -22.80
N LYS A 189 2.07 -6.65 -23.54
CA LYS A 189 2.45 -5.31 -24.01
C LYS A 189 1.85 -4.26 -23.08
N MET A 190 2.61 -3.22 -22.76
CA MET A 190 2.19 -2.06 -22.00
C MET A 190 2.77 -0.80 -22.62
N ASN A 191 1.97 0.25 -22.75
CA ASN A 191 2.40 1.54 -23.24
C ASN A 191 2.05 2.63 -22.22
N LEU A 192 2.93 3.60 -22.11
CA LEU A 192 2.67 4.88 -21.44
C LEU A 192 2.76 5.97 -22.49
N SER A 193 1.76 6.84 -22.59
CA SER A 193 1.79 7.94 -23.55
C SER A 193 1.22 9.22 -22.96
N ILE A 194 1.83 10.34 -23.39
CA ILE A 194 1.33 11.68 -23.20
C ILE A 194 1.19 12.32 -24.57
N GLU A 195 0.09 12.99 -24.77
CA GLU A 195 -0.19 13.76 -25.97
C GLU A 195 -0.65 15.14 -25.56
N THR A 196 0.07 16.13 -26.03
CA THR A 196 -0.22 17.56 -25.88
C THR A 196 -0.24 18.21 -27.26
N ASP A 197 -0.71 19.45 -27.37
CA ASP A 197 -0.73 20.17 -28.64
C ASP A 197 0.66 20.36 -29.26
N VAL A 198 1.72 20.24 -28.48
CA VAL A 198 3.11 20.51 -28.90
C VAL A 198 3.96 19.22 -28.95
N VAL A 199 3.70 18.24 -28.09
CA VAL A 199 4.55 17.05 -27.90
C VAL A 199 3.72 15.80 -27.74
N SER A 200 4.10 14.73 -28.44
CA SER A 200 3.60 13.38 -28.22
C SER A 200 4.78 12.47 -27.83
N ILE A 201 4.67 11.81 -26.68
CA ILE A 201 5.66 10.85 -26.18
C ILE A 201 4.99 9.54 -25.90
N LYS A 202 5.57 8.45 -26.39
CA LYS A 202 5.14 7.09 -26.11
C LYS A 202 6.32 6.23 -25.66
N SER A 203 6.13 5.49 -24.57
CA SER A 203 7.06 4.47 -24.10
C SER A 203 6.40 3.10 -24.25
N TYR A 204 7.13 2.18 -24.86
CA TYR A 204 6.64 0.84 -25.18
C TYR A 204 7.38 -0.20 -24.36
N PHE A 205 6.62 -1.09 -23.71
CA PHE A 205 7.12 -2.27 -23.01
C PHE A 205 6.54 -3.53 -23.65
N LYS A 206 7.37 -4.54 -23.81
CA LYS A 206 6.99 -5.84 -24.41
C LYS A 206 7.47 -6.97 -23.51
N ASN A 207 6.87 -8.14 -23.67
CA ASN A 207 7.25 -9.36 -22.94
C ASN A 207 7.14 -9.24 -21.41
N LEU A 208 6.20 -8.45 -20.91
CA LEU A 208 5.98 -8.26 -19.48
C LEU A 208 5.32 -9.47 -18.81
N GLY A 209 4.68 -10.32 -19.59
CA GLY A 209 3.84 -11.41 -19.08
C GLY A 209 2.52 -10.91 -18.48
N ASN A 210 1.58 -11.83 -18.42
CA ASN A 210 0.28 -11.62 -17.79
C ASN A 210 0.13 -12.64 -16.65
N PRO A 211 -0.39 -12.26 -15.47
CA PRO A 211 -0.65 -13.22 -14.41
C PRO A 211 -1.72 -14.22 -14.87
N LEU A 212 -1.59 -15.47 -14.43
CA LEU A 212 -2.60 -16.48 -14.67
C LEU A 212 -3.95 -16.01 -14.11
N LYS A 213 -4.99 -16.08 -14.92
CA LYS A 213 -6.35 -15.73 -14.49
C LYS A 213 -6.74 -16.64 -13.32
N SER A 214 -7.25 -16.08 -12.24
CA SER A 214 -7.85 -16.86 -11.16
C SER A 214 -9.09 -17.60 -11.70
N ALA A 215 -9.42 -18.76 -11.14
CA ALA A 215 -10.56 -19.60 -11.56
C ALA A 215 -11.93 -18.88 -11.54
N HIS A 216 -12.00 -17.69 -10.94
CA HIS A 216 -13.21 -16.86 -10.88
C HIS A 216 -13.23 -15.71 -11.89
N SER A 217 -12.24 -15.59 -12.77
CA SER A 217 -12.28 -14.61 -13.85
C SER A 217 -13.22 -15.11 -14.95
N VAL A 218 -14.24 -14.32 -15.28
CA VAL A 218 -15.11 -14.58 -16.44
C VAL A 218 -14.23 -14.70 -17.68
N PRO A 219 -14.36 -15.75 -18.50
CA PRO A 219 -13.65 -15.86 -19.78
C PRO A 219 -14.02 -14.63 -20.62
N GLN A 220 -13.09 -13.72 -20.79
CA GLN A 220 -13.27 -12.63 -21.73
C GLN A 220 -12.88 -13.16 -23.11
N ASP A 221 -13.85 -13.20 -24.00
CA ASP A 221 -13.67 -13.47 -25.44
C ASP A 221 -13.09 -12.21 -26.13
N ARG A 222 -11.93 -11.75 -25.59
CA ARG A 222 -11.24 -10.55 -26.07
C ARG A 222 -10.00 -10.96 -26.85
N ASP A 223 -9.79 -10.32 -28.00
CA ASP A 223 -8.56 -10.46 -28.76
C ASP A 223 -7.35 -10.10 -27.86
N PRO A 224 -6.38 -11.03 -27.69
CA PRO A 224 -5.17 -10.80 -26.88
C PRO A 224 -4.34 -9.59 -27.32
N GLU A 225 -4.40 -9.21 -28.59
CA GLU A 225 -3.69 -8.02 -29.12
C GLU A 225 -4.42 -6.70 -28.88
N SER A 226 -5.72 -6.77 -28.54
CA SER A 226 -6.51 -5.57 -28.26
C SER A 226 -6.01 -4.84 -27.02
N MET A 227 -5.68 -3.57 -27.14
CA MET A 227 -5.22 -2.72 -26.05
C MET A 227 -6.41 -2.24 -25.19
N VAL A 228 -6.28 -2.38 -23.90
CA VAL A 228 -7.16 -1.78 -22.90
C VAL A 228 -6.48 -0.54 -22.35
N GLN A 229 -7.22 0.53 -22.18
CA GLN A 229 -6.67 1.83 -21.83
C GLN A 229 -7.35 2.46 -20.61
N VAL A 230 -6.59 3.27 -19.90
CA VAL A 230 -7.08 4.16 -18.86
C VAL A 230 -6.25 5.45 -18.86
N ARG A 231 -6.92 6.59 -18.79
CA ARG A 231 -6.28 7.90 -18.67
C ARG A 231 -6.32 8.35 -17.22
N VAL A 232 -5.16 8.66 -16.64
CA VAL A 232 -5.03 9.06 -15.24
C VAL A 232 -4.20 10.34 -15.11
N GLU A 233 -4.36 11.03 -13.97
CA GLU A 233 -3.46 12.14 -13.62
C GLU A 233 -2.05 11.65 -13.44
N ASN A 234 -1.11 12.23 -14.19
CA ASN A 234 0.30 11.85 -14.14
C ASN A 234 0.92 12.08 -12.76
N ARG A 235 0.51 13.15 -12.08
CA ARG A 235 0.95 13.47 -10.71
C ARG A 235 0.64 12.34 -9.71
N LYS A 236 -0.54 11.71 -9.80
CA LYS A 236 -0.92 10.59 -8.91
C LYS A 236 -0.09 9.34 -9.19
N LEU A 237 0.18 9.07 -10.46
CA LEU A 237 1.04 7.96 -10.87
C LEU A 237 2.50 8.19 -10.42
N LEU A 238 3.02 9.40 -10.61
CA LEU A 238 4.36 9.79 -10.15
C LEU A 238 4.48 9.69 -8.63
N GLN A 239 3.49 10.17 -7.89
CA GLN A 239 3.46 10.08 -6.43
C GLN A 239 3.59 8.63 -5.95
N PHE A 240 2.96 7.66 -6.62
CA PHE A 240 3.12 6.25 -6.31
C PHE A 240 4.56 5.79 -6.50
N PHE A 241 5.18 6.05 -7.64
CA PHE A 241 6.55 5.61 -7.93
C PHE A 241 7.61 6.33 -7.09
N GLU A 242 7.39 7.56 -6.69
CA GLU A 242 8.27 8.30 -5.77
C GLU A 242 8.09 7.88 -4.33
N GLY A 243 6.85 7.61 -3.93
CA GLY A 243 6.51 7.31 -2.54
C GLY A 243 6.82 5.90 -2.11
N GLN A 244 6.68 4.92 -3.02
CA GLN A 244 6.90 3.53 -2.69
C GLN A 244 8.37 3.24 -2.35
N GLN A 245 8.62 2.54 -1.24
CA GLN A 245 9.95 2.18 -0.74
C GLN A 245 10.15 0.67 -0.65
N ILE A 246 9.09 -0.10 -0.90
CA ILE A 246 9.11 -1.55 -0.85
C ILE A 246 9.83 -2.07 -2.10
N ASN A 247 10.71 -3.07 -1.92
CA ASN A 247 11.28 -3.81 -3.03
C ASN A 247 10.42 -5.07 -3.27
N PRO A 248 9.39 -5.01 -4.13
CA PRO A 248 8.42 -6.09 -4.25
C PRO A 248 9.01 -7.30 -4.96
N THR A 249 8.56 -8.49 -4.59
CA THR A 249 8.78 -9.73 -5.35
C THR A 249 7.88 -9.80 -6.57
N THR A 250 6.70 -9.16 -6.49
CA THR A 250 5.74 -9.08 -7.58
C THR A 250 5.14 -7.69 -7.65
N ALA A 251 5.11 -7.11 -8.83
CA ALA A 251 4.46 -5.84 -9.12
C ALA A 251 3.51 -6.01 -10.31
N LEU A 252 2.25 -5.64 -10.12
CA LEU A 252 1.18 -5.79 -11.11
C LEU A 252 0.53 -4.45 -11.44
N CYS A 253 0.13 -4.33 -12.68
CA CYS A 253 -0.72 -3.26 -13.19
C CYS A 253 -2.01 -3.89 -13.71
N ASN A 254 -3.12 -3.53 -13.09
CA ASN A 254 -4.45 -3.94 -13.48
C ASN A 254 -5.19 -2.74 -14.08
N ILE A 255 -5.75 -2.91 -15.25
CA ILE A 255 -6.50 -1.88 -15.95
C ILE A 255 -7.97 -2.28 -16.01
N LEU A 256 -8.84 -1.41 -15.48
CA LEU A 256 -10.26 -1.42 -15.75
C LEU A 256 -10.52 -0.30 -16.77
N SER A 257 -10.96 -0.68 -17.95
CA SER A 257 -11.10 0.23 -19.11
C SER A 257 -11.82 1.52 -18.75
N ASN A 258 -11.16 2.64 -18.99
CA ASN A 258 -11.67 4.00 -18.74
C ASN A 258 -12.27 4.23 -17.33
N THR A 259 -11.90 3.40 -16.35
CA THR A 259 -12.47 3.46 -15.01
C THR A 259 -11.40 3.62 -13.93
N LEU A 260 -10.39 2.75 -13.93
CA LEU A 260 -9.44 2.65 -12.82
C LEU A 260 -8.12 2.05 -13.26
N LEU A 261 -7.03 2.61 -12.77
CA LEU A 261 -5.71 2.00 -12.74
C LEU A 261 -5.43 1.46 -11.32
N HIS A 262 -5.17 0.17 -11.21
CA HIS A 262 -4.92 -0.49 -9.94
C HIS A 262 -3.52 -1.11 -9.95
N LEU A 263 -2.63 -0.56 -9.12
CA LEU A 263 -1.26 -1.01 -8.96
C LEU A 263 -1.14 -1.87 -7.70
N VAL A 264 -0.46 -3.01 -7.81
CA VAL A 264 -0.30 -3.96 -6.71
C VAL A 264 1.18 -4.31 -6.55
N LEU A 265 1.68 -4.15 -5.34
CA LEU A 265 3.00 -4.60 -4.93
C LEU A 265 2.86 -5.69 -3.88
N VAL A 266 3.55 -6.81 -4.07
CA VAL A 266 3.56 -7.93 -3.12
C VAL A 266 5.01 -8.23 -2.73
N HIS A 267 5.25 -8.37 -1.44
CA HIS A 267 6.51 -8.82 -0.87
C HIS A 267 6.26 -9.59 0.42
N GLU A 268 6.57 -10.88 0.42
CA GLU A 268 6.29 -11.79 1.56
C GLU A 268 4.84 -11.64 2.08
N ASP A 269 4.69 -11.33 3.36
CA ASP A 269 3.41 -11.14 4.04
C ASP A 269 2.79 -9.74 3.84
N VAL A 270 3.37 -8.92 2.95
CA VAL A 270 2.90 -7.56 2.67
C VAL A 270 2.29 -7.47 1.28
N SER A 271 1.10 -6.89 1.18
CA SER A 271 0.44 -6.53 -0.07
C SER A 271 0.03 -5.07 -0.03
N LEU A 272 0.54 -4.28 -0.96
CA LEU A 272 0.19 -2.88 -1.12
C LEU A 272 -0.57 -2.69 -2.43
N GLN A 273 -1.71 -2.03 -2.35
CA GLN A 273 -2.59 -1.72 -3.48
C GLN A 273 -2.78 -0.21 -3.57
N TYR A 274 -2.68 0.32 -4.77
CA TYR A 274 -2.89 1.74 -5.03
C TYR A 274 -3.86 1.91 -6.20
N PHE A 275 -4.94 2.62 -5.94
CA PHE A 275 -6.05 2.81 -6.86
C PHE A 275 -6.04 4.25 -7.37
N ILE A 276 -5.90 4.44 -8.68
CA ILE A 276 -5.95 5.74 -9.34
C ILE A 276 -7.19 5.76 -10.23
N PRO A 277 -8.22 6.56 -9.90
CA PRO A 277 -9.40 6.67 -10.75
C PRO A 277 -9.07 7.30 -12.09
N ALA A 278 -9.80 6.90 -13.13
CA ALA A 278 -9.74 7.55 -14.45
C ALA A 278 -10.21 9.00 -14.37
N LEU A 279 -9.79 9.78 -15.34
CA LEU A 279 -10.19 11.16 -15.53
C LEU A 279 -11.56 11.27 -16.18
#